data_70ed8ac3e2f87b0f80f0584587b52d6b
#
_entry.id   70ed8ac3e2f87b0f80f0584587b52d6b
#
_cell.length_a   1.000
_cell.length_b   1.000
_cell.length_c   1.000
_cell.angle_alpha   90.00
_cell.angle_beta   90.00
_cell.angle_gamma   90.00
#
_symmetry.space_group_name_H-M   'P 1'
#
loop_
_entity.id
_entity.type
_entity.pdbx_description
1 polymer ?
#
loop_
_entity_poly.entity_id
_entity_poly.type
_entity_poly.pdbx_seq_one_letter_code
_entity_poly.pdbx_strand_id
1 'polypeptide(L)'
;MRVEVSPAQLRQDLPDGVARLMPSWAAALGRQHGARARDAQLASQATHTAAVESASTALSRWPRIVDAMTRLVAAYNTGFESETLHIAEDLSIPSRPVVTIRAGGADAPALVVTLEESMICTRRSDSGDQSCETEYRLRADRGDDETAAYVLQHWMEHL
;
A
#
# COMPACT_ATOMS: atom_id res chain seq x y z
N MET A 1 -34.92 -29.59 24.98
CA MET A 1 -34.97 -30.99 24.58
C MET A 1 -34.48 -31.09 23.14
N ARG A 2 -33.22 -31.54 22.94
CA ARG A 2 -32.69 -31.80 21.58
C ARG A 2 -33.15 -33.21 21.17
N VAL A 3 -33.93 -33.29 20.14
CA VAL A 3 -34.27 -34.56 19.49
C VAL A 3 -33.10 -34.89 18.57
N GLU A 4 -32.22 -35.79 19.01
CA GLU A 4 -31.21 -36.39 18.13
C GLU A 4 -31.94 -37.39 17.19
N VAL A 5 -32.18 -36.95 15.97
CA VAL A 5 -32.68 -37.83 14.93
C VAL A 5 -31.49 -38.62 14.38
N SER A 6 -31.50 -39.94 14.60
CA SER A 6 -30.44 -40.83 14.12
C SER A 6 -30.35 -40.78 12.58
N PRO A 7 -29.12 -40.77 11.99
CA PRO A 7 -28.95 -40.81 10.54
C PRO A 7 -29.59 -41.99 9.85
N ALA A 8 -29.89 -43.07 10.59
CA ALA A 8 -30.60 -44.27 10.10
C ALA A 8 -32.09 -44.02 9.94
N GLN A 9 -32.71 -43.18 10.78
CA GLN A 9 -34.13 -42.82 10.69
C GLN A 9 -34.44 -41.88 9.53
N LEU A 10 -33.53 -40.97 9.22
CA LEU A 10 -33.63 -40.08 8.05
C LEU A 10 -33.61 -40.83 6.70
N ARG A 11 -33.08 -42.07 6.66
CA ARG A 11 -33.05 -42.89 5.44
C ARG A 11 -34.35 -43.61 5.18
N GLN A 12 -35.16 -43.84 6.21
CA GLN A 12 -36.42 -44.57 6.07
C GLN A 12 -37.60 -43.76 5.55
N ASP A 13 -37.55 -42.43 5.68
CA ASP A 13 -38.63 -41.53 5.30
C ASP A 13 -38.45 -40.85 3.93
N LEU A 14 -37.33 -41.13 3.23
CA LEU A 14 -37.06 -40.56 1.92
C LEU A 14 -37.48 -41.52 0.79
N PRO A 15 -38.20 -41.06 -0.22
CA PRO A 15 -38.47 -41.87 -1.42
C PRO A 15 -37.18 -42.42 -2.01
N ASP A 16 -37.16 -43.69 -2.42
CA ASP A 16 -35.96 -44.41 -2.94
C ASP A 16 -35.19 -43.63 -4.02
N GLY A 17 -35.87 -42.80 -4.80
CA GLY A 17 -35.25 -41.95 -5.83
C GLY A 17 -34.39 -40.82 -5.26
N VAL A 18 -34.78 -40.24 -4.12
CA VAL A 18 -34.08 -39.12 -3.49
C VAL A 18 -32.83 -39.59 -2.74
N ALA A 19 -32.90 -40.76 -2.09
CA ALA A 19 -31.74 -41.34 -1.40
C ALA A 19 -30.58 -41.67 -2.33
N ARG A 20 -30.82 -41.99 -3.61
CA ARG A 20 -29.81 -42.24 -4.64
C ARG A 20 -29.17 -40.96 -5.21
N LEU A 21 -29.93 -39.84 -5.16
CA LEU A 21 -29.44 -38.54 -5.67
C LEU A 21 -28.62 -37.77 -4.62
N MET A 22 -28.77 -38.07 -3.33
CA MET A 22 -28.08 -37.39 -2.23
C MET A 22 -26.55 -37.42 -2.34
N PRO A 23 -25.86 -38.55 -2.60
CA PRO A 23 -24.42 -38.59 -2.78
C PRO A 23 -23.92 -37.77 -3.98
N SER A 24 -24.69 -37.79 -5.09
CA SER A 24 -24.33 -37.04 -6.31
C SER A 24 -24.48 -35.52 -6.12
N TRP A 25 -25.51 -35.10 -5.39
CA TRP A 25 -25.72 -33.70 -5.02
C TRP A 25 -24.60 -33.19 -4.09
N ALA A 26 -24.25 -33.93 -3.05
CA ALA A 26 -23.18 -33.58 -2.14
C ALA A 26 -21.82 -33.49 -2.85
N ALA A 27 -21.54 -34.42 -3.76
CA ALA A 27 -20.33 -34.38 -4.58
C ALA A 27 -20.31 -33.18 -5.54
N ALA A 28 -21.46 -32.81 -6.12
CA ALA A 28 -21.58 -31.62 -6.98
C ALA A 28 -21.33 -30.34 -6.18
N LEU A 29 -21.91 -30.23 -4.99
CA LEU A 29 -21.73 -29.09 -4.09
C LEU A 29 -20.26 -29.00 -3.63
N GLY A 30 -19.62 -30.11 -3.30
CA GLY A 30 -18.20 -30.18 -2.96
C GLY A 30 -17.31 -29.68 -4.09
N ARG A 31 -17.59 -30.08 -5.34
CA ARG A 31 -16.87 -29.56 -6.51
C ARG A 31 -17.05 -28.06 -6.70
N GLN A 32 -18.27 -27.57 -6.51
CA GLN A 32 -18.57 -26.14 -6.61
C GLN A 32 -17.85 -25.31 -5.54
N HIS A 33 -17.84 -25.78 -4.30
CA HIS A 33 -17.10 -25.13 -3.21
C HIS A 33 -15.59 -25.18 -3.44
N GLY A 34 -15.06 -26.31 -3.90
CA GLY A 34 -13.66 -26.46 -4.25
C GLY A 34 -13.22 -25.55 -5.41
N ALA A 35 -14.08 -25.37 -6.42
CA ALA A 35 -13.82 -24.42 -7.49
C ALA A 35 -13.75 -22.99 -6.96
N ARG A 36 -14.76 -22.54 -6.19
CA ARG A 36 -14.78 -21.20 -5.58
C ARG A 36 -13.58 -20.95 -4.67
N ALA A 37 -13.15 -21.93 -3.89
CA ALA A 37 -11.96 -21.81 -3.05
C ALA A 37 -10.68 -21.63 -3.87
N ARG A 38 -10.53 -22.38 -4.98
CA ARG A 38 -9.39 -22.20 -5.91
C ARG A 38 -9.41 -20.84 -6.58
N ASP A 39 -10.56 -20.37 -7.05
CA ASP A 39 -10.70 -19.06 -7.69
C ASP A 39 -10.35 -17.93 -6.70
N ALA A 40 -10.81 -18.02 -5.46
CA ALA A 40 -10.48 -17.08 -4.41
C ALA A 40 -8.97 -17.09 -4.09
N GLN A 41 -8.34 -18.27 -4.06
CA GLN A 41 -6.90 -18.38 -3.84
C GLN A 41 -6.11 -17.78 -5.01
N LEU A 42 -6.48 -18.04 -6.25
CA LEU A 42 -5.83 -17.46 -7.43
C LEU A 42 -5.98 -15.93 -7.45
N ALA A 43 -7.16 -15.41 -7.11
CA ALA A 43 -7.38 -13.97 -7.01
C ALA A 43 -6.50 -13.34 -5.92
N SER A 44 -6.38 -13.97 -4.75
CA SER A 44 -5.50 -13.53 -3.67
C SER A 44 -4.03 -13.53 -4.08
N GLN A 45 -3.57 -14.58 -4.77
CA GLN A 45 -2.20 -14.67 -5.27
C GLN A 45 -1.92 -13.58 -6.31
N ALA A 46 -2.84 -13.35 -7.25
CA ALA A 46 -2.70 -12.30 -8.26
C ALA A 46 -2.62 -10.91 -7.61
N THR A 47 -3.43 -10.63 -6.60
CA THR A 47 -3.39 -9.37 -5.85
C THR A 47 -2.06 -9.20 -5.12
N HIS A 48 -1.57 -10.25 -4.46
CA HIS A 48 -0.27 -10.21 -3.79
C HIS A 48 0.89 -9.97 -4.77
N THR A 49 0.90 -10.67 -5.90
CA THR A 49 1.93 -10.49 -6.94
C THR A 49 1.92 -9.06 -7.47
N ALA A 50 0.74 -8.50 -7.78
CA ALA A 50 0.62 -7.13 -8.24
C ALA A 50 1.10 -6.10 -7.21
N ALA A 51 0.85 -6.33 -5.92
CA ALA A 51 1.34 -5.48 -4.83
C ALA A 51 2.88 -5.51 -4.73
N VAL A 52 3.50 -6.70 -4.82
CA VAL A 52 4.96 -6.86 -4.80
C VAL A 52 5.61 -6.18 -6.01
N GLU A 53 5.05 -6.35 -7.21
CA GLU A 53 5.54 -5.69 -8.42
C GLU A 53 5.43 -4.16 -8.31
N SER A 54 4.32 -3.66 -7.77
CA SER A 54 4.10 -2.22 -7.55
C SER A 54 5.12 -1.64 -6.56
N ALA A 55 5.38 -2.33 -5.44
CA ALA A 55 6.37 -1.91 -4.46
C ALA A 55 7.80 -1.93 -5.03
N SER A 56 8.16 -2.95 -5.81
CA SER A 56 9.45 -3.04 -6.48
C SER A 56 9.64 -1.90 -7.49
N THR A 57 8.61 -1.58 -8.27
CA THR A 57 8.61 -0.46 -9.20
C THR A 57 8.77 0.87 -8.47
N ALA A 58 8.08 1.06 -7.36
CA ALA A 58 8.19 2.26 -6.54
C ALA A 58 9.60 2.45 -5.99
N LEU A 59 10.23 1.40 -5.45
CA LEU A 59 11.60 1.43 -4.98
C LEU A 59 12.60 1.77 -6.10
N SER A 60 12.39 1.26 -7.31
CA SER A 60 13.25 1.57 -8.46
C SER A 60 13.13 3.02 -8.93
N ARG A 61 12.01 3.67 -8.70
CA ARG A 61 11.76 5.09 -9.02
C ARG A 61 12.26 6.03 -7.94
N TRP A 62 12.36 5.58 -6.70
CA TRP A 62 12.68 6.41 -5.55
C TRP A 62 13.93 7.28 -5.72
N PRO A 63 15.10 6.75 -6.18
CA PRO A 63 16.29 7.59 -6.35
C PRO A 63 16.08 8.79 -7.29
N ARG A 64 15.29 8.60 -8.37
CA ARG A 64 14.98 9.68 -9.32
C ARG A 64 14.04 10.71 -8.71
N ILE A 65 13.09 10.26 -7.89
CA ILE A 65 12.18 11.16 -7.17
C ILE A 65 12.97 12.00 -6.16
N VAL A 66 13.90 11.39 -5.40
CA VAL A 66 14.78 12.09 -4.46
C VAL A 66 15.69 13.08 -5.17
N ASP A 67 16.25 12.70 -6.32
CA ASP A 67 17.06 13.61 -7.14
C ASP A 67 16.24 14.81 -7.64
N ALA A 68 14.99 14.59 -8.05
CA ALA A 68 14.07 15.66 -8.40
C ALA A 68 13.74 16.57 -7.20
N MET A 69 13.50 16.01 -6.01
CA MET A 69 13.30 16.78 -4.79
C MET A 69 14.54 17.64 -4.47
N THR A 70 15.73 17.06 -4.63
CA THR A 70 17.01 17.78 -4.40
C THR A 70 17.15 18.97 -5.34
N ARG A 71 16.81 18.81 -6.63
CA ARG A 71 16.80 19.94 -7.59
C ARG A 71 15.78 21.02 -7.22
N LEU A 72 14.60 20.63 -6.75
CA LEU A 72 13.58 21.60 -6.31
C LEU A 72 14.01 22.38 -5.06
N VAL A 73 14.63 21.71 -4.09
CA VAL A 73 15.22 22.35 -2.90
C VAL A 73 16.33 23.32 -3.30
N ALA A 74 17.23 22.92 -4.20
CA ALA A 74 18.28 23.79 -4.71
C ALA A 74 17.75 25.02 -5.45
N ALA A 75 16.70 24.85 -6.26
CA ALA A 75 16.04 25.94 -6.97
C ALA A 75 15.37 26.91 -5.98
N TYR A 76 14.70 26.40 -4.93
CA TYR A 76 14.12 27.23 -3.87
C TYR A 76 15.21 28.05 -3.15
N ASN A 77 16.30 27.43 -2.73
CA ASN A 77 17.42 28.09 -2.07
C ASN A 77 18.05 29.19 -2.96
N THR A 78 18.18 28.92 -4.26
CA THR A 78 18.67 29.92 -5.22
C THR A 78 17.72 31.13 -5.31
N GLY A 79 16.43 30.90 -5.37
CA GLY A 79 15.41 31.98 -5.40
C GLY A 79 15.35 32.77 -4.10
N PHE A 80 15.65 32.13 -2.96
CA PHE A 80 15.70 32.77 -1.65
C PHE A 80 17.04 33.47 -1.36
N GLU A 81 18.03 33.31 -2.24
CA GLU A 81 19.38 33.87 -2.12
C GLU A 81 20.15 33.39 -0.87
N SER A 82 19.72 32.27 -0.25
CA SER A 82 20.40 31.62 0.86
C SER A 82 20.07 30.14 0.95
N GLU A 83 20.94 29.39 1.62
CA GLU A 83 20.70 27.97 1.90
C GLU A 83 19.72 27.81 3.07
N THR A 84 18.43 27.87 2.75
CA THR A 84 17.33 27.85 3.72
C THR A 84 16.78 26.46 3.94
N LEU A 85 16.73 25.63 2.88
CA LEU A 85 16.26 24.25 2.94
C LEU A 85 17.42 23.27 2.84
N HIS A 86 17.43 22.26 3.71
CA HIS A 86 18.38 21.17 3.71
C HIS A 86 17.67 19.86 3.49
N ILE A 87 18.17 19.04 2.57
CA ILE A 87 17.63 17.71 2.28
C ILE A 87 18.63 16.64 2.73
N ALA A 88 18.13 15.60 3.40
CA ALA A 88 18.90 14.43 3.82
C ALA A 88 18.13 13.16 3.55
N GLU A 89 18.78 12.14 3.05
CA GLU A 89 18.21 10.82 2.79
C GLU A 89 18.70 9.82 3.85
N ASP A 90 17.77 8.99 4.35
CA ASP A 90 18.05 7.88 5.24
C ASP A 90 17.63 6.56 4.56
N LEU A 91 18.60 5.71 4.29
CA LEU A 91 18.47 4.39 3.68
C LEU A 91 18.71 3.26 4.69
N SER A 92 18.63 3.53 5.99
CA SER A 92 18.83 2.53 7.04
C SER A 92 17.90 1.33 6.89
N ILE A 93 16.70 1.56 6.35
CA ILE A 93 15.74 0.53 6.00
C ILE A 93 15.53 0.57 4.48
N PRO A 94 16.20 -0.29 3.70
CA PRO A 94 16.17 -0.23 2.23
C PRO A 94 14.76 -0.38 1.63
N SER A 95 13.86 -1.12 2.29
CA SER A 95 12.46 -1.29 1.88
C SER A 95 11.55 -0.11 2.25
N ARG A 96 12.06 0.82 3.07
CA ARG A 96 11.34 2.00 3.55
C ARG A 96 12.27 3.21 3.61
N PRO A 97 12.74 3.70 2.46
CA PRO A 97 13.63 4.85 2.42
C PRO A 97 12.91 6.12 2.88
N VAL A 98 13.65 7.02 3.50
CA VAL A 98 13.13 8.26 4.08
C VAL A 98 13.96 9.43 3.58
N VAL A 99 13.30 10.53 3.23
CA VAL A 99 13.92 11.83 2.97
C VAL A 99 13.39 12.83 3.98
N THR A 100 14.29 13.60 4.59
CA THR A 100 13.93 14.70 5.49
C THR A 100 14.38 16.02 4.87
N ILE A 101 13.44 16.96 4.76
CA ILE A 101 13.71 18.32 4.28
C ILE A 101 13.45 19.28 5.43
N ARG A 102 14.47 20.04 5.86
CA ARG A 102 14.40 20.99 6.97
C ARG A 102 14.49 22.43 6.47
N ALA A 103 13.69 23.29 7.09
CA ALA A 103 13.77 24.72 6.89
C ALA A 103 14.53 25.36 8.06
N GLY A 104 15.81 25.65 7.88
CA GLY A 104 16.66 26.29 8.91
C GLY A 104 17.38 25.32 9.84
N GLY A 105 17.50 25.68 11.13
CA GLY A 105 18.30 24.93 12.11
C GLY A 105 17.68 23.62 12.61
N ALA A 106 18.36 22.98 13.57
CA ALA A 106 18.02 21.65 14.07
C ALA A 106 16.59 21.53 14.64
N ASP A 107 16.06 22.61 15.21
CA ASP A 107 14.71 22.66 15.82
C ASP A 107 13.64 23.19 14.86
N ALA A 108 14.00 23.49 13.61
CA ALA A 108 13.04 23.98 12.62
C ALA A 108 12.12 22.87 12.12
N PRO A 109 10.89 23.23 11.69
CA PRO A 109 9.97 22.28 11.09
C PRO A 109 10.61 21.53 9.92
N ALA A 110 10.41 20.23 9.87
CA ALA A 110 10.89 19.41 8.77
C ALA A 110 9.73 18.63 8.15
N LEU A 111 9.80 18.46 6.83
CA LEU A 111 8.98 17.51 6.10
C LEU A 111 9.70 16.17 6.07
N VAL A 112 9.08 15.14 6.59
CA VAL A 112 9.56 13.76 6.47
C VAL A 112 8.76 13.07 5.38
N VAL A 113 9.44 12.61 4.34
CA VAL A 113 8.87 11.91 3.19
C VAL A 113 9.34 10.46 3.23
N THR A 114 8.43 9.54 3.30
CA THR A 114 8.72 8.10 3.40
C THR A 114 8.06 7.37 2.23
N LEU A 115 8.77 6.43 1.63
CA LEU A 115 8.18 5.48 0.70
C LEU A 115 7.75 4.23 1.47
N GLU A 116 6.45 3.93 1.41
CA GLU A 116 5.86 2.72 1.99
C GLU A 116 5.17 1.93 0.88
N GLU A 117 5.75 0.79 0.50
CA GLU A 117 5.30 -0.01 -0.64
C GLU A 117 5.22 0.83 -1.94
N SER A 118 4.04 1.24 -2.37
CA SER A 118 3.82 2.09 -3.55
C SER A 118 3.21 3.46 -3.20
N MET A 119 3.26 3.84 -1.92
CA MET A 119 2.73 5.09 -1.40
C MET A 119 3.85 5.98 -0.88
N ILE A 120 3.80 7.25 -1.19
CA ILE A 120 4.63 8.26 -0.53
C ILE A 120 3.82 8.85 0.61
N CYS A 121 4.32 8.67 1.82
CA CYS A 121 3.75 9.27 3.03
C CYS A 121 4.55 10.52 3.39
N THR A 122 3.86 11.61 3.71
CA THR A 122 4.48 12.83 4.22
C THR A 122 4.01 13.11 5.64
N ARG A 123 4.93 13.65 6.46
CA ARG A 123 4.68 14.03 7.84
C ARG A 123 5.51 15.24 8.20
N ARG A 124 4.95 16.14 9.00
CA ARG A 124 5.69 17.25 9.60
C ARG A 124 6.34 16.80 10.91
N SER A 125 7.57 17.21 11.15
CA SER A 125 8.32 16.81 12.36
C SER A 125 7.86 17.54 13.63
N ASP A 126 7.18 18.68 13.50
CA ASP A 126 6.62 19.45 14.59
C ASP A 126 5.27 18.92 15.09
N SER A 127 4.63 18.05 14.33
CA SER A 127 3.47 17.29 14.80
C SER A 127 3.94 16.18 15.75
N GLY A 128 3.48 16.18 16.99
CA GLY A 128 3.76 15.11 17.96
C GLY A 128 3.18 13.75 17.54
N ASP A 129 2.39 13.73 16.46
CA ASP A 129 1.81 12.54 15.86
C ASP A 129 2.79 11.91 14.86
N GLN A 130 3.01 10.60 14.99
CA GLN A 130 3.86 9.81 14.09
C GLN A 130 3.10 9.26 12.88
N SER A 131 1.81 9.55 12.76
CA SER A 131 1.01 9.12 11.62
C SER A 131 1.38 9.86 10.33
N CYS A 132 1.09 9.25 9.21
CA CYS A 132 1.18 9.89 7.91
C CYS A 132 0.12 10.98 7.80
N GLU A 133 0.53 12.22 7.52
CA GLU A 133 -0.41 13.35 7.36
C GLU A 133 -1.05 13.36 5.96
N THR A 134 -0.26 13.00 4.95
CA THR A 134 -0.74 12.95 3.57
C THR A 134 -0.13 11.77 2.84
N GLU A 135 -0.95 11.04 2.11
CA GLU A 135 -0.57 9.90 1.29
C GLU A 135 -0.67 10.24 -0.19
N TYR A 136 0.39 9.96 -0.93
CA TYR A 136 0.45 10.13 -2.38
C TYR A 136 0.70 8.78 -3.04
N ARG A 137 -0.26 8.30 -3.83
CA ARG A 137 -0.07 7.08 -4.59
C ARG A 137 0.88 7.33 -5.77
N LEU A 138 1.94 6.52 -5.88
CA LEU A 138 2.81 6.53 -7.05
C LEU A 138 2.04 6.01 -8.27
N ARG A 139 1.81 6.89 -9.24
CA ARG A 139 1.10 6.60 -10.46
C ARG A 139 2.10 6.34 -11.58
N ALA A 140 1.80 5.35 -12.42
CA ALA A 140 2.63 5.01 -13.57
C ALA A 140 2.59 6.10 -14.67
N ASP A 141 1.48 6.84 -14.75
CA ASP A 141 1.26 7.92 -15.72
C ASP A 141 1.86 9.27 -15.30
N ARG A 142 2.39 9.38 -14.07
CA ARG A 142 3.04 10.59 -13.57
C ARG A 142 4.55 10.42 -13.52
N GLY A 143 5.29 11.39 -14.09
CA GLY A 143 6.75 11.42 -14.06
C GLY A 143 7.33 11.59 -12.65
N ASP A 144 8.60 11.27 -12.48
CA ASP A 144 9.28 11.36 -11.18
C ASP A 144 9.46 12.83 -10.74
N ASP A 145 9.76 13.75 -11.67
CA ASP A 145 9.84 15.20 -11.42
C ASP A 145 8.48 15.78 -11.00
N GLU A 146 7.41 15.38 -11.70
CA GLU A 146 6.05 15.81 -11.38
C GLU A 146 5.59 15.26 -10.02
N THR A 147 5.97 14.03 -9.70
CA THR A 147 5.69 13.42 -8.40
C THR A 147 6.39 14.19 -7.27
N ALA A 148 7.68 14.50 -7.43
CA ALA A 148 8.46 15.28 -6.47
C ALA A 148 7.86 16.68 -6.27
N ALA A 149 7.53 17.37 -7.35
CA ALA A 149 6.88 18.67 -7.30
C ALA A 149 5.56 18.63 -6.54
N TYR A 150 4.71 17.65 -6.84
CA TYR A 150 3.41 17.50 -6.20
C TYR A 150 3.52 17.24 -4.69
N VAL A 151 4.50 16.43 -4.27
CA VAL A 151 4.75 16.12 -2.85
C VAL A 151 5.25 17.36 -2.10
N LEU A 152 6.14 18.17 -2.71
CA LEU A 152 6.78 19.31 -2.05
C LEU A 152 6.00 20.60 -2.13
N GLN A 153 5.20 20.79 -3.18
CA GLN A 153 4.54 22.08 -3.47
C GLN A 153 3.73 22.60 -2.28
N HIS A 154 2.83 21.76 -1.76
CA HIS A 154 1.97 22.16 -0.66
C HIS A 154 2.75 22.58 0.59
N TRP A 155 3.83 21.89 0.90
CA TRP A 155 4.67 22.21 2.05
C TRP A 155 5.48 23.50 1.83
N MET A 156 6.08 23.67 0.64
CA MET A 156 6.86 24.85 0.29
C MET A 156 6.02 26.14 0.22
N GLU A 157 4.75 26.04 -0.17
CA GLU A 157 3.82 27.19 -0.20
C GLU A 157 3.45 27.70 1.21
N HIS A 158 3.73 26.92 2.27
CA HIS A 158 3.38 27.22 3.65
C HIS A 158 4.60 27.45 4.55
N LEU A 159 5.81 27.56 3.97
CA LEU A 159 7.03 27.98 4.65
C LEU A 159 7.05 29.50 4.82
#